data_f75058982fd6dad3337cd611a383ef42
#
_entry.id   f75058982fd6dad3337cd611a383ef42
#
_cell.length_a   1.000
_cell.length_b   1.000
_cell.length_c   1.000
_cell.angle_alpha   90.00
_cell.angle_beta   90.00
_cell.angle_gamma   90.00
#
_symmetry.space_group_name_H-M   'P 1'
#
loop_
_entity.id
_entity.type
_entity.pdbx_description
1 polymer ?
#
loop_
_entity_poly.entity_id
_entity_poly.type
_entity_poly.pdbx_seq_one_letter_code
_entity_poly.pdbx_strand_id
1 'polypeptide(L)'
;MVEENPDEINVLSEDVSNAKPLQSEIKQDDNIRPSRSEPERIKTRFNFRKKMYCIIAVLLFIAVIICIGAILHLFQRCSACVFHQNAGVASDGEPCSKIGREIMKWNGSSVDAAIATLLCIGLVNAHSMGIGGGLIFTIYNASTGQVEVINSREVAPEQESTRSLETVAGGPSIAVPGEIRGYALAHQRHGRLPWKQLFEPSIWLARKGFPVGKSLAIALETNKEQIEASTSLCDVFCKKNSNKILRENDMIYFPKLAITLRMIADIGPNAFYDGPIGDDIVKYVSQSGGQISLNDLKQYKANKETPINVTVDGYTLYVPGAPSGGPVLALILKILEGYNFSRESVSTQEKKALTYHRIIEAFKFAFAERSNLEYPTSRDNTKVNEMISKASSIRKKISDSHTNKRIDYYGIKCLLPGQGGTSHLSIVAPDGNAVSVTSTINGRFGSFVRSNVTGIIFNNQMADFSQHEDNNRLPPCSQNYVQPGRRPFSAMSPAIILDKDKKVKMVVGASGSSRIITATALDSLALMDRIKERLYHVPFDFIPLLQSV
;
A
#
# COMPACT_ATOMS: atom_id res chain seq x y z
N MET A 1 19.58 -49.12 13.03
CA MET A 1 20.95 -49.48 13.37
C MET A 1 21.70 -48.20 13.61
N VAL A 2 22.07 -48.04 14.89
CA VAL A 2 23.04 -47.18 15.57
C VAL A 2 22.64 -45.71 15.61
N GLU A 3 22.02 -45.17 16.65
CA GLU A 3 22.49 -44.84 18.00
C GLU A 3 23.81 -44.05 17.93
N GLU A 4 23.90 -42.88 18.44
CA GLU A 4 24.05 -42.58 19.86
C GLU A 4 23.84 -41.13 20.24
N ASN A 5 23.52 -40.96 21.47
CA ASN A 5 23.05 -39.80 22.26
C ASN A 5 24.23 -39.18 23.07
N PRO A 6 23.98 -38.28 23.98
CA PRO A 6 24.65 -37.00 24.23
C PRO A 6 25.56 -37.04 25.44
N ASP A 7 26.28 -35.95 25.71
CA ASP A 7 26.88 -35.67 27.04
C ASP A 7 26.87 -34.17 27.33
N GLU A 8 26.09 -33.80 28.25
CA GLU A 8 26.28 -33.23 29.62
C GLU A 8 27.71 -32.86 29.98
N ILE A 9 27.91 -31.64 30.46
CA ILE A 9 28.89 -31.35 31.49
C ILE A 9 28.26 -30.39 32.53
N ASN A 10 28.24 -30.95 33.72
CA ASN A 10 27.77 -30.41 34.98
C ASN A 10 28.89 -29.63 35.72
N VAL A 11 28.49 -28.58 36.42
CA VAL A 11 28.79 -28.17 37.80
C VAL A 11 30.19 -28.41 38.36
N LEU A 12 30.76 -27.36 38.91
CA LEU A 12 31.51 -27.42 40.19
C LEU A 12 31.34 -26.14 40.99
N SER A 13 30.62 -26.29 42.10
CA SER A 13 30.71 -25.48 43.33
C SER A 13 31.79 -26.08 44.20
N GLU A 14 32.60 -25.28 44.87
CA GLU A 14 33.22 -25.66 46.15
C GLU A 14 33.63 -24.45 47.01
N ASP A 15 33.05 -24.45 48.16
CA ASP A 15 33.41 -23.91 49.45
C ASP A 15 34.89 -23.94 49.78
N VAL A 16 35.37 -22.95 50.55
CA VAL A 16 36.26 -23.13 51.65
C VAL A 16 36.01 -22.08 52.74
N SER A 17 35.55 -22.58 53.85
CA SER A 17 35.54 -21.96 55.22
C SER A 17 36.89 -22.12 55.91
N ASN A 18 37.08 -21.29 56.90
CA ASN A 18 37.97 -21.43 58.09
C ASN A 18 39.36 -20.81 58.01
N ALA A 19 39.55 -19.83 58.89
CA ALA A 19 40.58 -19.86 59.91
C ALA A 19 40.33 -18.80 60.99
N LYS A 20 40.36 -19.27 62.19
CA LYS A 20 40.27 -18.60 63.52
C LYS A 20 41.65 -18.11 63.97
N PRO A 21 41.81 -17.59 65.24
CA PRO A 21 42.39 -16.29 65.55
C PRO A 21 43.73 -16.40 66.27
N LEU A 22 44.44 -15.31 66.40
CA LEU A 22 45.58 -15.21 67.27
C LEU A 22 45.39 -14.06 68.28
N GLN A 23 45.29 -14.46 69.54
CA GLN A 23 45.49 -13.63 70.73
C GLN A 23 46.98 -13.51 71.04
N SER A 24 47.35 -12.39 71.59
CA SER A 24 48.36 -12.12 72.63
C SER A 24 48.86 -10.69 72.52
N GLU A 25 49.16 -9.88 73.45
CA GLU A 25 49.31 -9.95 74.91
C GLU A 25 49.31 -8.52 75.42
N ILE A 26 48.93 -8.41 76.67
CA ILE A 26 48.89 -7.24 77.55
C ILE A 26 50.30 -6.74 77.85
N LYS A 27 50.54 -5.45 77.88
CA LYS A 27 51.41 -4.79 78.88
C LYS A 27 50.81 -3.47 79.35
N GLN A 28 50.49 -3.42 80.62
CA GLN A 28 50.23 -2.22 81.40
C GLN A 28 51.53 -1.42 81.53
N ASP A 29 51.40 -0.12 81.45
CA ASP A 29 52.22 0.77 82.25
C ASP A 29 51.42 1.99 82.70
N ASP A 30 51.44 2.19 84.01
CA ASP A 30 50.76 3.21 84.78
C ASP A 30 51.49 4.56 84.69
N ASN A 31 50.72 5.58 84.94
CA ASN A 31 51.04 6.94 85.38
C ASN A 31 50.84 8.05 84.28
N ILE A 32 49.87 8.86 84.57
CA ILE A 32 49.95 10.27 84.97
C ILE A 32 48.55 10.93 84.97
N ARG A 33 48.33 11.67 86.04
CA ARG A 33 47.10 12.37 86.47
C ARG A 33 46.48 13.39 85.47
N PRO A 34 45.26 13.81 85.77
CA PRO A 34 44.36 14.40 84.76
C PRO A 34 44.52 15.92 84.60
N SER A 35 44.39 16.41 83.39
CA SER A 35 44.06 17.82 83.13
C SER A 35 42.62 17.95 82.60
N ARG A 36 41.90 18.76 83.34
CA ARG A 36 40.50 19.15 83.13
C ARG A 36 40.41 20.03 81.93
N SER A 37 39.60 19.66 80.99
CA SER A 37 38.72 20.51 80.13
C SER A 37 38.53 19.96 78.73
N GLU A 38 37.50 19.11 78.53
CA GLU A 38 36.95 18.86 77.23
C GLU A 38 35.51 18.30 77.28
N PRO A 39 34.47 19.13 77.52
CA PRO A 39 33.10 18.70 77.08
C PRO A 39 32.51 19.49 75.94
N GLU A 40 33.09 20.61 75.50
CA GLU A 40 32.44 21.41 74.45
C GLU A 40 32.80 21.06 73.01
N ARG A 41 33.98 20.55 72.72
CA ARG A 41 34.37 20.18 71.33
C ARG A 41 33.67 18.92 70.81
N ILE A 42 33.26 18.01 71.65
CA ILE A 42 32.57 16.78 71.20
C ILE A 42 31.10 17.06 70.86
N LYS A 43 30.41 17.93 71.59
CA LYS A 43 29.02 18.33 71.32
C LYS A 43 28.90 19.06 70.02
N THR A 44 29.83 19.94 69.64
CA THR A 44 29.81 20.69 68.38
C THR A 44 30.11 19.77 67.17
N ARG A 45 31.01 18.82 67.23
CA ARG A 45 31.28 17.83 66.15
C ARG A 45 30.13 16.86 65.97
N PHE A 46 29.41 16.48 67.02
CA PHE A 46 28.25 15.59 66.92
C PHE A 46 27.03 16.29 66.31
N ASN A 47 26.83 17.56 66.67
CA ASN A 47 25.79 18.40 66.07
C ASN A 47 26.07 18.74 64.57
N PHE A 48 27.34 18.93 64.21
CA PHE A 48 27.72 19.18 62.83
C PHE A 48 27.50 17.93 61.95
N ARG A 49 27.86 16.74 62.43
CA ARG A 49 27.58 15.46 61.75
C ARG A 49 26.06 15.23 61.60
N LYS A 50 25.26 15.45 62.64
CA LYS A 50 23.80 15.33 62.53
C LYS A 50 23.21 16.32 61.51
N LYS A 51 23.64 17.58 61.49
CA LYS A 51 23.22 18.56 60.49
C LYS A 51 23.65 18.14 59.07
N MET A 52 24.85 17.61 58.92
CA MET A 52 25.33 17.13 57.63
C MET A 52 24.52 15.91 57.13
N TYR A 53 24.17 14.94 58.00
CA TYR A 53 23.30 13.81 57.62
C TYR A 53 21.87 14.27 57.28
N CYS A 54 21.32 15.27 57.98
CA CYS A 54 20.04 15.86 57.63
C CYS A 54 20.09 16.55 56.26
N ILE A 55 21.15 17.28 55.93
CA ILE A 55 21.32 17.92 54.63
C ILE A 55 21.45 16.86 53.52
N ILE A 56 22.25 15.82 53.74
CA ILE A 56 22.38 14.71 52.76
C ILE A 56 21.05 13.98 52.58
N ALA A 57 20.30 13.73 53.64
CA ALA A 57 18.97 13.10 53.55
C ALA A 57 17.97 13.96 52.77
N VAL A 58 17.98 15.29 52.98
CA VAL A 58 17.15 16.22 52.22
C VAL A 58 17.54 16.27 50.74
N LEU A 59 18.85 16.29 50.42
CA LEU A 59 19.32 16.25 49.01
C LEU A 59 18.96 14.95 48.30
N LEU A 60 19.07 13.82 49.00
CA LEU A 60 18.64 12.51 48.46
C LEU A 60 17.14 12.47 48.25
N PHE A 61 16.35 13.04 49.16
CA PHE A 61 14.89 13.12 49.00
C PHE A 61 14.49 14.01 47.81
N ILE A 62 15.16 15.13 47.60
CA ILE A 62 14.97 16.00 46.45
C ILE A 62 15.37 15.27 45.13
N ALA A 63 16.50 14.55 45.13
CA ALA A 63 16.93 13.75 43.99
C ALA A 63 15.90 12.67 43.61
N VAL A 64 15.33 11.98 44.62
CA VAL A 64 14.27 10.99 44.40
C VAL A 64 13.01 11.64 43.81
N ILE A 65 12.60 12.80 44.30
CA ILE A 65 11.45 13.54 43.73
C ILE A 65 11.71 13.93 42.29
N ILE A 66 12.91 14.43 41.97
CA ILE A 66 13.31 14.78 40.60
C ILE A 66 13.30 13.51 39.70
N CYS A 67 13.82 12.39 40.17
CA CYS A 67 13.78 11.13 39.42
C CYS A 67 12.35 10.62 39.21
N ILE A 68 11.49 10.71 40.23
CA ILE A 68 10.07 10.35 40.08
C ILE A 68 9.38 11.30 39.08
N GLY A 69 9.65 12.59 39.18
CA GLY A 69 9.12 13.59 38.23
C GLY A 69 9.57 13.33 36.77
N ALA A 70 10.86 12.99 36.59
CA ALA A 70 11.40 12.60 35.27
C ALA A 70 10.80 11.28 34.76
N ILE A 71 10.62 10.29 35.63
CA ILE A 71 9.97 9.02 35.29
C ILE A 71 8.49 9.26 34.94
N LEU A 72 7.76 10.07 35.71
CA LEU A 72 6.38 10.42 35.41
C LEU A 72 6.26 11.22 34.10
N HIS A 73 7.20 12.12 33.83
CA HIS A 73 7.25 12.86 32.57
C HIS A 73 7.57 11.96 31.37
N LEU A 74 8.45 10.97 31.55
CA LEU A 74 8.72 9.92 30.55
C LEU A 74 7.51 9.00 30.37
N PHE A 75 6.83 8.63 31.46
CA PHE A 75 5.57 7.87 31.40
C PHE A 75 4.43 8.67 30.73
N GLN A 76 4.29 9.98 30.99
CA GLN A 76 3.32 10.83 30.29
C GLN A 76 3.65 10.98 28.81
N ARG A 77 4.92 11.05 28.41
CA ARG A 77 5.32 10.99 26.99
C ARG A 77 5.08 9.60 26.38
N CYS A 78 5.24 8.52 27.11
CA CYS A 78 4.91 7.16 26.67
C CYS A 78 3.40 6.86 26.70
N SER A 79 2.62 7.49 27.60
CA SER A 79 1.16 7.32 27.66
C SER A 79 0.42 8.08 26.54
N ALA A 80 1.12 8.94 25.78
CA ALA A 80 0.59 9.50 24.52
C ALA A 80 0.54 8.49 23.37
N CYS A 81 1.03 7.27 23.55
CA CYS A 81 0.72 6.11 22.71
C CYS A 81 -0.64 5.50 23.10
N VAL A 82 -1.70 6.32 23.19
CA VAL A 82 -3.06 5.82 23.20
C VAL A 82 -3.30 5.20 21.83
N PHE A 83 -3.29 3.86 21.77
CA PHE A 83 -3.83 3.13 20.61
C PHE A 83 -5.29 3.58 20.45
N HIS A 84 -5.53 4.51 19.55
CA HIS A 84 -6.89 4.82 19.14
C HIS A 84 -7.51 3.54 18.60
N GLN A 85 -8.66 3.15 19.16
CA GLN A 85 -9.42 1.95 18.77
C GLN A 85 -9.89 1.98 17.30
N ASN A 86 -9.57 3.05 16.55
CA ASN A 86 -10.06 3.38 15.22
C ASN A 86 -8.99 3.32 14.13
N ALA A 87 -7.94 2.51 14.29
CA ALA A 87 -6.95 2.26 13.24
C ALA A 87 -7.25 0.96 12.50
N GLY A 88 -7.03 0.94 11.18
CA GLY A 88 -7.26 -0.26 10.38
C GLY A 88 -6.36 -0.33 9.15
N VAL A 89 -6.01 -1.55 8.78
CA VAL A 89 -5.33 -1.88 7.52
C VAL A 89 -6.13 -2.98 6.84
N ALA A 90 -6.65 -2.71 5.66
CA ALA A 90 -7.32 -3.68 4.80
C ALA A 90 -6.55 -3.81 3.49
N SER A 91 -6.14 -5.02 3.14
CA SER A 91 -5.39 -5.30 1.92
C SER A 91 -5.76 -6.65 1.32
N ASP A 92 -5.42 -6.86 0.06
CA ASP A 92 -5.64 -8.11 -0.67
C ASP A 92 -4.83 -9.31 -0.14
N GLY A 93 -4.06 -9.14 0.94
CA GLY A 93 -3.27 -10.18 1.58
C GLY A 93 -3.28 -10.08 3.11
N GLU A 94 -3.88 -11.05 3.80
CA GLU A 94 -3.97 -11.04 5.26
C GLU A 94 -2.62 -10.86 5.99
N PRO A 95 -1.52 -11.58 5.60
CA PRO A 95 -0.22 -11.38 6.24
C PRO A 95 0.28 -9.94 6.11
N CYS A 96 -0.05 -9.28 4.98
CA CYS A 96 0.39 -7.94 4.68
C CYS A 96 -0.35 -6.88 5.50
N SER A 97 -1.66 -7.09 5.76
CA SER A 97 -2.42 -6.24 6.69
C SER A 97 -1.84 -6.30 8.12
N LYS A 98 -1.34 -7.47 8.56
CA LYS A 98 -0.62 -7.60 9.84
C LYS A 98 0.66 -6.79 9.87
N ILE A 99 1.46 -6.82 8.78
CA ILE A 99 2.69 -6.01 8.66
C ILE A 99 2.37 -4.52 8.78
N GLY A 100 1.38 -4.01 8.03
CA GLY A 100 0.99 -2.60 8.10
C GLY A 100 0.56 -2.18 9.51
N ARG A 101 -0.16 -3.04 10.22
CA ARG A 101 -0.54 -2.80 11.61
C ARG A 101 0.68 -2.74 12.54
N GLU A 102 1.65 -3.62 12.38
CA GLU A 102 2.88 -3.61 13.21
C GLU A 102 3.73 -2.35 12.93
N ILE A 103 3.82 -1.90 11.68
CA ILE A 103 4.48 -0.63 11.33
C ILE A 103 3.83 0.55 12.08
N MET A 104 2.50 0.62 12.14
CA MET A 104 1.81 1.66 12.92
C MET A 104 2.07 1.55 14.42
N LYS A 105 2.18 0.33 14.97
CA LYS A 105 2.56 0.11 16.38
C LYS A 105 3.98 0.60 16.68
N TRP A 106 4.89 0.55 15.71
CA TRP A 106 6.23 1.12 15.82
C TRP A 106 6.26 2.64 15.61
N ASN A 107 5.10 3.30 15.73
CA ASN A 107 4.94 4.74 15.51
C ASN A 107 5.19 5.19 14.04
N GLY A 108 5.06 4.27 13.10
CA GLY A 108 5.07 4.59 11.67
C GLY A 108 3.85 5.40 11.25
N SER A 109 3.99 6.17 10.19
CA SER A 109 2.88 6.88 9.57
C SER A 109 1.95 5.93 8.81
N SER A 110 0.76 6.43 8.41
CA SER A 110 -0.11 5.70 7.49
C SER A 110 0.58 5.34 6.17
N VAL A 111 1.49 6.19 5.70
CA VAL A 111 2.27 5.97 4.47
C VAL A 111 3.38 4.93 4.70
N ASP A 112 4.07 4.95 5.85
CA ASP A 112 5.03 3.89 6.20
C ASP A 112 4.35 2.52 6.22
N ALA A 113 3.19 2.45 6.87
CA ALA A 113 2.37 1.24 6.90
C ALA A 113 1.93 0.81 5.49
N ALA A 114 1.54 1.76 4.62
CA ALA A 114 1.16 1.48 3.25
C ALA A 114 2.31 0.89 2.44
N ILE A 115 3.51 1.49 2.50
CA ILE A 115 4.69 1.01 1.75
C ILE A 115 5.07 -0.40 2.20
N ALA A 116 5.17 -0.65 3.51
CA ALA A 116 5.52 -1.97 4.02
C ALA A 116 4.47 -3.04 3.66
N THR A 117 3.17 -2.67 3.66
CA THR A 117 2.08 -3.56 3.25
C THR A 117 2.16 -3.86 1.74
N LEU A 118 2.39 -2.84 0.88
CA LEU A 118 2.51 -3.01 -0.57
C LEU A 118 3.71 -3.89 -0.95
N LEU A 119 4.86 -3.70 -0.30
CA LEU A 119 6.03 -4.58 -0.48
C LEU A 119 5.69 -6.05 -0.18
N CYS A 120 4.87 -6.30 0.84
CA CYS A 120 4.38 -7.64 1.17
C CYS A 120 3.37 -8.14 0.12
N ILE A 121 2.41 -7.31 -0.32
CA ILE A 121 1.42 -7.70 -1.34
C ILE A 121 2.13 -8.08 -2.65
N GLY A 122 3.21 -7.38 -3.02
CA GLY A 122 4.04 -7.72 -4.17
C GLY A 122 4.71 -9.09 -4.10
N LEU A 123 4.76 -9.73 -2.93
CA LEU A 123 5.16 -11.13 -2.75
C LEU A 123 3.95 -12.06 -2.77
N VAL A 124 2.95 -11.76 -1.94
CA VAL A 124 1.78 -12.64 -1.72
C VAL A 124 0.87 -12.69 -2.95
N ASN A 125 0.70 -11.56 -3.63
CA ASN A 125 -0.05 -11.39 -4.87
C ASN A 125 0.86 -10.99 -6.05
N ALA A 126 2.01 -11.61 -6.17
CA ALA A 126 3.02 -11.34 -7.21
C ALA A 126 2.48 -11.43 -8.64
N HIS A 127 1.31 -12.06 -8.82
CA HIS A 127 0.60 -12.13 -10.09
C HIS A 127 -0.15 -10.83 -10.47
N SER A 128 -0.30 -9.89 -9.55
CA SER A 128 -1.15 -8.70 -9.72
C SER A 128 -0.41 -7.37 -9.60
N MET A 129 0.61 -7.30 -8.77
CA MET A 129 1.38 -6.08 -8.52
C MET A 129 2.79 -6.38 -8.04
N GLY A 130 3.65 -5.37 -8.00
CA GLY A 130 5.01 -5.48 -7.50
C GLY A 130 5.92 -4.37 -8.00
N ILE A 131 7.20 -4.40 -7.62
CA ILE A 131 8.15 -3.31 -7.92
C ILE A 131 8.47 -3.13 -9.40
N GLY A 132 8.07 -4.07 -10.27
CA GLY A 132 8.13 -3.96 -11.72
C GLY A 132 6.91 -3.29 -12.36
N GLY A 133 6.00 -2.77 -11.57
CA GLY A 133 4.76 -2.08 -11.95
C GLY A 133 4.71 -0.62 -11.54
N GLY A 134 3.48 -0.15 -11.24
CA GLY A 134 3.23 1.21 -10.78
C GLY A 134 1.94 1.33 -9.98
N LEU A 135 1.74 2.51 -9.38
CA LEU A 135 0.65 2.73 -8.43
C LEU A 135 0.10 4.16 -8.46
N ILE A 136 -1.05 4.31 -7.80
CA ILE A 136 -1.63 5.62 -7.46
C ILE A 136 -1.99 5.62 -5.97
N PHE A 137 -1.46 6.60 -5.23
CA PHE A 137 -1.86 6.92 -3.86
C PHE A 137 -2.88 8.05 -3.84
N THR A 138 -3.87 7.96 -2.96
CA THR A 138 -4.64 9.08 -2.42
C THR A 138 -4.36 9.14 -0.92
N ILE A 139 -3.82 10.26 -0.44
CA ILE A 139 -3.30 10.41 0.94
C ILE A 139 -4.01 11.59 1.60
N TYR A 140 -4.63 11.35 2.74
CA TYR A 140 -5.25 12.36 3.59
C TYR A 140 -4.39 12.64 4.82
N ASN A 141 -4.14 13.92 5.06
CA ASN A 141 -3.47 14.41 6.27
C ASN A 141 -4.52 15.07 7.18
N ALA A 142 -4.84 14.42 8.29
CA ALA A 142 -5.87 14.88 9.23
C ALA A 142 -5.49 16.20 9.95
N SER A 143 -4.19 16.46 10.19
CA SER A 143 -3.74 17.68 10.85
C SER A 143 -3.91 18.93 10.01
N THR A 144 -3.82 18.79 8.67
CA THR A 144 -3.97 19.91 7.72
C THR A 144 -5.32 19.91 7.01
N GLY A 145 -6.06 18.78 7.06
CA GLY A 145 -7.29 18.58 6.30
C GLY A 145 -7.07 18.49 4.78
N GLN A 146 -5.83 18.28 4.33
CA GLN A 146 -5.48 18.24 2.91
C GLN A 146 -5.43 16.79 2.39
N VAL A 147 -5.83 16.64 1.14
CA VAL A 147 -5.67 15.39 0.37
C VAL A 147 -4.73 15.64 -0.79
N GLU A 148 -3.81 14.73 -1.04
CA GLU A 148 -2.96 14.74 -2.23
C GLU A 148 -2.97 13.38 -2.92
N VAL A 149 -2.65 13.40 -4.20
CA VAL A 149 -2.47 12.21 -5.03
C VAL A 149 -1.00 12.10 -5.43
N ILE A 150 -0.43 10.90 -5.32
CA ILE A 150 0.86 10.56 -5.89
C ILE A 150 0.60 9.54 -7.00
N ASN A 151 0.87 9.96 -8.24
CA ASN A 151 0.71 9.13 -9.42
C ASN A 151 2.10 8.65 -9.87
N SER A 152 2.35 7.39 -9.70
CA SER A 152 3.55 6.69 -10.17
C SER A 152 3.21 5.52 -11.09
N ARG A 153 2.15 5.69 -11.90
CA ARG A 153 1.83 4.76 -12.98
C ARG A 153 2.97 4.71 -13.98
N GLU A 154 3.14 3.60 -14.63
CA GLU A 154 4.15 3.36 -15.65
C GLU A 154 4.02 4.36 -16.80
N VAL A 155 5.13 4.63 -17.48
CA VAL A 155 5.18 5.48 -18.68
C VAL A 155 5.74 4.71 -19.87
N ALA A 156 5.29 5.08 -21.07
CA ALA A 156 5.89 4.59 -22.30
C ALA A 156 7.36 5.00 -22.37
N PRO A 157 8.30 4.12 -22.79
CA PRO A 157 9.70 4.45 -23.00
C PRO A 157 9.86 5.48 -24.13
N GLU A 158 11.02 6.13 -24.20
CA GLU A 158 11.33 7.15 -25.22
C GLU A 158 11.39 6.54 -26.62
N GLN A 159 12.00 5.38 -26.73
CA GLN A 159 12.02 4.60 -27.97
C GLN A 159 10.85 3.60 -27.95
N GLU A 160 9.79 3.94 -28.62
CA GLU A 160 8.67 3.03 -28.84
C GLU A 160 8.76 2.36 -30.21
N SER A 161 8.49 1.04 -30.26
CA SER A 161 8.24 0.37 -31.54
C SER A 161 6.74 0.17 -31.73
N THR A 162 6.27 0.27 -32.94
CA THR A 162 4.90 -0.11 -33.32
C THR A 162 4.59 -1.57 -32.92
N ARG A 163 5.60 -2.43 -32.87
CA ARG A 163 5.49 -3.82 -32.36
C ARG A 163 5.17 -3.93 -30.88
N SER A 164 5.44 -2.89 -30.05
CA SER A 164 5.13 -2.92 -28.61
C SER A 164 3.63 -3.00 -28.32
N LEU A 165 2.81 -2.59 -29.26
CA LEU A 165 1.35 -2.56 -29.13
C LEU A 165 0.66 -3.85 -29.60
N GLU A 166 1.32 -4.65 -30.44
CA GLU A 166 0.74 -5.89 -30.99
C GLU A 166 0.80 -7.06 -29.99
N THR A 167 1.63 -6.96 -28.95
CA THR A 167 1.86 -8.05 -28.01
C THR A 167 1.42 -7.70 -26.60
N VAL A 168 0.56 -8.52 -26.02
CA VAL A 168 0.12 -8.43 -24.62
C VAL A 168 1.17 -9.01 -23.67
N ALA A 169 2.16 -9.75 -24.16
CA ALA A 169 3.21 -10.45 -23.41
C ALA A 169 4.59 -10.20 -24.01
N GLY A 170 5.64 -10.47 -23.22
CA GLY A 170 7.04 -10.29 -23.62
C GLY A 170 7.58 -8.89 -23.39
N GLY A 171 8.86 -8.69 -23.73
CA GLY A 171 9.58 -7.45 -23.50
C GLY A 171 8.96 -6.20 -24.12
N PRO A 172 8.43 -6.23 -25.35
CA PRO A 172 7.79 -5.08 -25.99
C PRO A 172 6.58 -4.53 -25.22
N SER A 173 5.91 -5.36 -24.42
CA SER A 173 4.75 -4.93 -23.63
C SER A 173 5.12 -4.19 -22.32
N ILE A 174 6.40 -4.12 -21.97
CA ILE A 174 6.89 -3.56 -20.70
C ILE A 174 7.00 -2.03 -20.82
N ALA A 175 6.30 -1.32 -19.96
CA ALA A 175 6.46 0.13 -19.73
C ALA A 175 7.44 0.39 -18.57
N VAL A 176 7.98 1.60 -18.49
CA VAL A 176 8.93 2.02 -17.46
C VAL A 176 8.30 1.93 -16.07
N PRO A 177 8.82 1.12 -15.15
CA PRO A 177 8.22 0.90 -13.83
C PRO A 177 8.26 2.15 -12.94
N GLY A 178 7.18 2.38 -12.20
CA GLY A 178 7.04 3.55 -11.34
C GLY A 178 6.97 3.27 -9.84
N GLU A 179 6.73 2.04 -9.43
CA GLU A 179 6.39 1.65 -8.06
C GLU A 179 7.35 2.23 -7.01
N ILE A 180 8.66 2.02 -7.17
CA ILE A 180 9.69 2.47 -6.20
C ILE A 180 9.79 4.00 -6.13
N ARG A 181 9.63 4.74 -7.24
CA ARG A 181 9.56 6.22 -7.20
C ARG A 181 8.32 6.72 -6.49
N GLY A 182 7.19 6.00 -6.63
CA GLY A 182 5.96 6.28 -5.89
C GLY A 182 6.16 6.13 -4.38
N TYR A 183 6.75 5.02 -3.95
CA TYR A 183 7.10 4.80 -2.54
C TYR A 183 8.03 5.90 -2.01
N ALA A 184 9.09 6.22 -2.77
CA ALA A 184 10.06 7.22 -2.37
C ALA A 184 9.44 8.60 -2.20
N LEU A 185 8.61 9.04 -3.15
CA LEU A 185 7.92 10.33 -3.06
C LEU A 185 6.93 10.37 -1.88
N ALA A 186 6.15 9.30 -1.69
CA ALA A 186 5.22 9.20 -0.58
C ALA A 186 5.94 9.22 0.78
N HIS A 187 7.01 8.44 0.90
CA HIS A 187 7.84 8.39 2.11
C HIS A 187 8.53 9.72 2.41
N GLN A 188 9.11 10.39 1.41
CA GLN A 188 9.74 11.71 1.57
C GLN A 188 8.76 12.75 2.15
N ARG A 189 7.48 12.64 1.80
CA ARG A 189 6.45 13.62 2.18
C ARG A 189 5.75 13.30 3.49
N HIS A 190 5.57 12.03 3.81
CA HIS A 190 4.70 11.56 4.90
C HIS A 190 5.33 10.47 5.77
N GLY A 191 6.54 9.98 5.45
CA GLY A 191 7.23 8.96 6.24
C GLY A 191 7.67 9.46 7.61
N ARG A 192 7.71 8.56 8.58
CA ARG A 192 8.23 8.78 9.94
C ARG A 192 9.35 7.82 10.28
N LEU A 193 9.24 6.57 9.84
CA LEU A 193 10.24 5.55 10.06
C LEU A 193 11.35 5.61 9.00
N PRO A 194 12.56 5.16 9.32
CA PRO A 194 13.63 5.02 8.34
C PRO A 194 13.20 4.15 7.15
N TRP A 195 13.50 4.59 5.94
CA TRP A 195 13.19 3.88 4.68
C TRP A 195 13.50 2.38 4.73
N LYS A 196 14.71 2.04 5.17
CA LYS A 196 15.18 0.65 5.28
C LYS A 196 14.27 -0.22 6.12
N GLN A 197 13.73 0.30 7.21
CA GLN A 197 12.90 -0.45 8.15
C GLN A 197 11.59 -0.96 7.50
N LEU A 198 11.07 -0.23 6.50
CA LEU A 198 9.83 -0.60 5.82
C LEU A 198 9.97 -1.87 4.96
N PHE A 199 11.19 -2.17 4.52
CA PHE A 199 11.50 -3.34 3.68
C PHE A 199 11.75 -4.62 4.47
N GLU A 200 12.20 -4.50 5.73
CA GLU A 200 12.64 -5.65 6.54
C GLU A 200 11.61 -6.77 6.63
N PRO A 201 10.31 -6.50 6.91
CA PRO A 201 9.31 -7.57 7.00
C PRO A 201 9.18 -8.36 5.69
N SER A 202 9.19 -7.65 4.55
CA SER A 202 9.04 -8.28 3.24
C SER A 202 10.30 -9.01 2.80
N ILE A 203 11.49 -8.50 3.11
CA ILE A 203 12.76 -9.21 2.87
C ILE A 203 12.80 -10.52 3.66
N TRP A 204 12.38 -10.48 4.94
CA TRP A 204 12.30 -11.67 5.77
C TRP A 204 11.30 -12.69 5.19
N LEU A 205 10.10 -12.23 4.81
CA LEU A 205 9.05 -13.08 4.24
C LEU A 205 9.50 -13.74 2.93
N ALA A 206 10.15 -12.97 2.04
CA ALA A 206 10.67 -13.47 0.77
C ALA A 206 11.75 -14.55 0.92
N ARG A 207 12.58 -14.46 1.98
CA ARG A 207 13.63 -15.44 2.31
C ARG A 207 13.08 -16.66 3.03
N LYS A 208 12.26 -16.44 4.06
CA LYS A 208 11.70 -17.51 4.89
C LYS A 208 10.68 -18.35 4.11
N GLY A 209 10.03 -17.77 3.11
CA GLY A 209 8.91 -18.36 2.41
C GLY A 209 7.59 -18.25 3.17
N PHE A 210 6.53 -18.49 2.44
CA PHE A 210 5.15 -18.44 2.95
C PHE A 210 4.26 -19.37 2.11
N PRO A 211 3.10 -19.81 2.63
CA PRO A 211 2.17 -20.64 1.87
C PRO A 211 1.53 -19.85 0.73
N VAL A 212 1.40 -20.45 -0.44
CA VAL A 212 0.66 -19.90 -1.59
C VAL A 212 -0.80 -19.71 -1.19
N GLY A 213 -1.27 -18.47 -1.29
CA GLY A 213 -2.66 -18.12 -1.01
C GLY A 213 -3.58 -18.49 -2.19
N LYS A 214 -4.89 -18.55 -1.91
CA LYS A 214 -5.93 -18.94 -2.88
C LYS A 214 -5.89 -18.09 -4.17
N SER A 215 -5.71 -16.76 -4.06
CA SER A 215 -5.69 -15.85 -5.21
C SER A 215 -4.52 -16.17 -6.16
N LEU A 216 -3.32 -16.35 -5.60
CA LEU A 216 -2.14 -16.74 -6.38
C LEU A 216 -2.30 -18.14 -6.98
N ALA A 217 -2.84 -19.10 -6.22
CA ALA A 217 -3.09 -20.46 -6.73
C ALA A 217 -4.03 -20.47 -7.95
N ILE A 218 -5.12 -19.70 -7.90
CA ILE A 218 -6.05 -19.52 -9.03
C ILE A 218 -5.34 -18.87 -10.22
N ALA A 219 -4.50 -17.87 -9.97
CA ALA A 219 -3.75 -17.20 -11.03
C ALA A 219 -2.73 -18.14 -11.68
N LEU A 220 -2.05 -18.98 -10.91
CA LEU A 220 -1.13 -19.99 -11.41
C LEU A 220 -1.85 -21.03 -12.28
N GLU A 221 -2.99 -21.55 -11.81
CA GLU A 221 -3.77 -22.54 -12.57
C GLU A 221 -4.30 -21.96 -13.89
N THR A 222 -4.79 -20.70 -13.86
CA THR A 222 -5.30 -20.01 -15.06
C THR A 222 -4.20 -19.79 -16.13
N ASN A 223 -2.94 -19.58 -15.70
CA ASN A 223 -1.81 -19.27 -16.58
C ASN A 223 -0.75 -20.39 -16.58
N LYS A 224 -1.18 -21.62 -16.31
CA LYS A 224 -0.31 -22.78 -16.10
C LYS A 224 0.67 -23.01 -17.25
N GLU A 225 0.18 -23.01 -18.48
CA GLU A 225 1.00 -23.29 -19.67
C GLU A 225 2.12 -22.26 -19.82
N GLN A 226 1.82 -20.98 -19.69
CA GLN A 226 2.80 -19.89 -19.79
C GLN A 226 3.83 -19.93 -18.64
N ILE A 227 3.37 -20.25 -17.42
CA ILE A 227 4.26 -20.36 -16.25
C ILE A 227 5.19 -21.57 -16.39
N GLU A 228 4.67 -22.76 -16.73
CA GLU A 228 5.46 -23.99 -16.88
C GLU A 228 6.44 -23.90 -18.07
N ALA A 229 6.10 -23.16 -19.13
CA ALA A 229 6.98 -22.90 -20.27
C ALA A 229 8.10 -21.88 -19.99
N SER A 230 7.92 -21.00 -19.02
CA SER A 230 8.89 -19.95 -18.69
C SER A 230 9.88 -20.42 -17.62
N THR A 231 11.15 -20.62 -17.97
CA THR A 231 12.20 -21.03 -17.02
C THR A 231 12.30 -20.06 -15.83
N SER A 232 12.20 -18.74 -16.07
CA SER A 232 12.38 -17.76 -15.01
C SER A 232 11.18 -17.65 -14.07
N LEU A 233 9.95 -17.84 -14.57
CA LEU A 233 8.75 -17.89 -13.74
C LEU A 233 8.66 -19.23 -13.00
N CYS A 234 8.93 -20.34 -13.69
CA CYS A 234 8.90 -21.68 -13.10
C CYS A 234 9.95 -21.86 -11.98
N ASP A 235 11.09 -21.12 -12.01
CA ASP A 235 12.09 -21.07 -10.93
C ASP A 235 11.46 -20.70 -9.55
N VAL A 236 10.36 -19.95 -9.54
CA VAL A 236 9.66 -19.53 -8.32
C VAL A 236 8.29 -20.17 -8.16
N PHE A 237 7.54 -20.29 -9.26
CA PHE A 237 6.13 -20.69 -9.22
C PHE A 237 5.89 -22.17 -9.48
N CYS A 238 6.96 -22.95 -9.73
CA CYS A 238 6.86 -24.41 -9.90
C CYS A 238 7.55 -25.17 -8.77
N LYS A 239 7.16 -26.44 -8.61
CA LYS A 239 7.83 -27.40 -7.72
C LYS A 239 9.18 -27.79 -8.31
N LYS A 240 10.24 -27.70 -7.52
CA LYS A 240 11.63 -27.93 -7.96
C LYS A 240 11.87 -29.26 -8.71
N ASN A 241 11.12 -30.30 -8.36
CA ASN A 241 11.37 -31.66 -8.87
C ASN A 241 10.45 -32.08 -10.04
N SER A 242 9.49 -31.25 -10.46
CA SER A 242 8.49 -31.65 -11.45
C SER A 242 8.16 -30.62 -12.49
N ASN A 243 8.69 -29.41 -12.41
CA ASN A 243 8.32 -28.26 -13.25
C ASN A 243 6.80 -28.02 -13.33
N LYS A 244 6.03 -28.46 -12.32
CA LYS A 244 4.60 -28.23 -12.21
C LYS A 244 4.33 -27.07 -11.28
N ILE A 245 3.36 -26.24 -11.64
CA ILE A 245 2.97 -25.09 -10.82
C ILE A 245 2.71 -25.44 -9.36
N LEU A 246 3.00 -24.51 -8.47
CA LEU A 246 2.63 -24.58 -7.06
C LEU A 246 1.11 -24.50 -6.90
N ARG A 247 0.59 -25.17 -5.87
CA ARG A 247 -0.82 -25.15 -5.47
C ARG A 247 -1.02 -24.37 -4.19
N GLU A 248 -2.26 -24.10 -3.85
CA GLU A 248 -2.63 -23.49 -2.57
C GLU A 248 -1.98 -24.27 -1.41
N ASN A 249 -1.39 -23.54 -0.45
CA ASN A 249 -0.62 -24.01 0.69
C ASN A 249 0.75 -24.64 0.38
N ASP A 250 1.17 -24.79 -0.87
CA ASP A 250 2.58 -25.09 -1.17
C ASP A 250 3.47 -23.91 -0.73
N MET A 251 4.68 -24.18 -0.26
CA MET A 251 5.62 -23.13 0.16
C MET A 251 6.27 -22.45 -1.04
N ILE A 252 6.23 -21.11 -1.06
CA ILE A 252 6.86 -20.28 -2.09
C ILE A 252 7.96 -19.39 -1.48
N TYR A 253 9.04 -19.16 -2.24
CA TYR A 253 10.22 -18.41 -1.83
C TYR A 253 10.64 -17.44 -2.94
N PHE A 254 11.10 -16.22 -2.57
CA PHE A 254 11.59 -15.22 -3.51
C PHE A 254 13.02 -14.77 -3.19
N PRO A 255 14.03 -15.66 -3.18
CA PRO A 255 15.38 -15.33 -2.70
C PRO A 255 16.05 -14.22 -3.50
N LYS A 256 15.92 -14.20 -4.84
CA LYS A 256 16.47 -13.15 -5.70
C LYS A 256 15.81 -11.79 -5.44
N LEU A 257 14.48 -11.76 -5.35
CA LEU A 257 13.74 -10.55 -5.02
C LEU A 257 14.07 -10.02 -3.62
N ALA A 258 14.33 -10.92 -2.65
CA ALA A 258 14.76 -10.52 -1.31
C ALA A 258 16.12 -9.78 -1.34
N ILE A 259 17.06 -10.19 -2.22
CA ILE A 259 18.33 -9.49 -2.43
C ILE A 259 18.08 -8.12 -3.05
N THR A 260 17.24 -8.05 -4.07
CA THR A 260 16.86 -6.79 -4.73
C THR A 260 16.20 -5.82 -3.76
N LEU A 261 15.24 -6.28 -2.94
CA LEU A 261 14.61 -5.45 -1.91
C LEU A 261 15.62 -4.98 -0.86
N ARG A 262 16.61 -5.82 -0.48
CA ARG A 262 17.70 -5.44 0.42
C ARG A 262 18.55 -4.32 -0.19
N MET A 263 18.92 -4.41 -1.46
CA MET A 263 19.69 -3.36 -2.15
C MET A 263 18.91 -2.05 -2.20
N ILE A 264 17.60 -2.07 -2.49
CA ILE A 264 16.76 -0.87 -2.48
C ILE A 264 16.64 -0.29 -1.07
N ALA A 265 16.54 -1.14 -0.05
CA ALA A 265 16.49 -0.73 1.35
C ALA A 265 17.77 -0.04 1.82
N ASP A 266 18.95 -0.55 1.41
CA ASP A 266 20.26 -0.08 1.86
C ASP A 266 20.75 1.13 1.08
N ILE A 267 20.56 1.15 -0.25
CA ILE A 267 21.09 2.20 -1.17
C ILE A 267 20.03 3.29 -1.41
N GLY A 268 18.75 2.95 -1.26
CA GLY A 268 17.64 3.84 -1.58
C GLY A 268 17.08 3.62 -3.01
N PRO A 269 16.08 4.44 -3.42
CA PRO A 269 15.36 4.25 -4.69
C PRO A 269 16.25 4.34 -5.94
N ASN A 270 17.39 5.03 -5.85
CA ASN A 270 18.30 5.15 -6.99
C ASN A 270 18.96 3.82 -7.37
N ALA A 271 19.06 2.85 -6.46
CA ALA A 271 19.50 1.49 -6.81
C ALA A 271 18.70 0.89 -7.96
N PHE A 272 17.39 1.22 -8.03
CA PHE A 272 16.47 0.74 -9.06
C PHE A 272 16.55 1.53 -10.37
N TYR A 273 16.74 2.86 -10.31
CA TYR A 273 16.60 3.74 -11.48
C TYR A 273 17.93 4.24 -12.07
N ASP A 274 18.99 4.28 -11.28
CA ASP A 274 20.34 4.80 -11.66
C ASP A 274 21.44 4.02 -10.95
N GLY A 275 21.29 2.71 -10.86
CA GLY A 275 22.22 1.82 -10.17
C GLY A 275 22.13 0.39 -10.69
N PRO A 276 22.75 -0.57 -10.00
CA PRO A 276 22.95 -1.92 -10.51
C PRO A 276 21.66 -2.67 -10.84
N ILE A 277 20.54 -2.34 -10.18
CA ILE A 277 19.24 -2.93 -10.51
C ILE A 277 18.74 -2.34 -11.83
N GLY A 278 18.92 -1.02 -12.06
CA GLY A 278 18.56 -0.36 -13.31
C GLY A 278 19.32 -0.92 -14.52
N ASP A 279 20.61 -1.16 -14.37
CA ASP A 279 21.43 -1.79 -15.42
C ASP A 279 20.92 -3.20 -15.76
N ASP A 280 20.55 -3.99 -14.74
CA ASP A 280 19.99 -5.34 -14.95
C ASP A 280 18.61 -5.29 -15.60
N ILE A 281 17.73 -4.34 -15.19
CA ILE A 281 16.42 -4.14 -15.82
C ILE A 281 16.58 -3.89 -17.32
N VAL A 282 17.41 -2.91 -17.71
CA VAL A 282 17.64 -2.55 -19.11
C VAL A 282 18.15 -3.75 -19.90
N LYS A 283 19.17 -4.43 -19.38
CA LYS A 283 19.74 -5.61 -20.01
C LYS A 283 18.70 -6.72 -20.21
N TYR A 284 17.93 -7.04 -19.17
CA TYR A 284 16.98 -8.14 -19.20
C TYR A 284 15.75 -7.83 -20.08
N VAL A 285 15.25 -6.59 -20.03
CA VAL A 285 14.14 -6.14 -20.89
C VAL A 285 14.57 -6.17 -22.35
N SER A 286 15.78 -5.69 -22.68
CA SER A 286 16.34 -5.73 -24.04
C SER A 286 16.49 -7.16 -24.55
N GLN A 287 17.01 -8.09 -23.73
CA GLN A 287 17.09 -9.53 -24.08
C GLN A 287 15.72 -10.17 -24.34
N SER A 288 14.67 -9.60 -23.74
CA SER A 288 13.29 -10.04 -23.92
C SER A 288 12.59 -9.33 -25.10
N GLY A 289 13.31 -8.50 -25.87
CA GLY A 289 12.80 -7.75 -27.02
C GLY A 289 12.16 -6.41 -26.70
N GLY A 290 12.27 -5.95 -25.44
CA GLY A 290 11.76 -4.62 -25.02
C GLY A 290 12.77 -3.49 -25.25
N GLN A 291 12.33 -2.24 -25.03
CA GLN A 291 13.08 -1.05 -25.44
C GLN A 291 13.34 -0.03 -24.31
N ILE A 292 13.18 -0.43 -23.04
CA ILE A 292 13.49 0.45 -21.92
C ILE A 292 15.01 0.72 -21.91
N SER A 293 15.38 1.98 -21.92
CA SER A 293 16.76 2.46 -21.77
C SER A 293 17.08 2.85 -20.33
N LEU A 294 18.37 2.97 -20.00
CA LEU A 294 18.77 3.50 -18.69
C LEU A 294 18.33 4.97 -18.53
N ASN A 295 18.25 5.73 -19.64
CA ASN A 295 17.76 7.10 -19.63
C ASN A 295 16.26 7.16 -19.25
N ASP A 296 15.43 6.26 -19.75
CA ASP A 296 14.03 6.16 -19.37
C ASP A 296 13.86 5.95 -17.84
N LEU A 297 14.66 5.04 -17.27
CA LEU A 297 14.68 4.80 -15.84
C LEU A 297 15.12 6.04 -15.05
N LYS A 298 16.24 6.68 -15.43
CA LYS A 298 16.80 7.87 -14.77
C LYS A 298 15.84 9.05 -14.82
N GLN A 299 15.15 9.24 -15.92
CA GLN A 299 14.21 10.35 -16.14
C GLN A 299 12.84 10.13 -15.53
N TYR A 300 12.50 8.90 -15.16
CA TYR A 300 11.19 8.59 -14.59
C TYR A 300 10.94 9.38 -13.29
N LYS A 301 9.77 10.02 -13.20
CA LYS A 301 9.32 10.78 -12.03
C LYS A 301 7.91 10.39 -11.62
N ALA A 302 7.71 10.14 -10.34
CA ALA A 302 6.38 10.11 -9.75
C ALA A 302 5.83 11.54 -9.65
N ASN A 303 4.55 11.73 -9.95
CA ASN A 303 3.90 13.03 -9.95
C ASN A 303 3.08 13.23 -8.68
N LYS A 304 3.22 14.41 -8.06
CA LYS A 304 2.24 14.91 -7.11
C LYS A 304 1.13 15.60 -7.90
N GLU A 305 -0.11 15.19 -7.66
CA GLU A 305 -1.30 15.72 -8.34
C GLU A 305 -2.33 16.24 -7.33
N THR A 306 -3.15 17.17 -7.76
CA THR A 306 -4.31 17.63 -6.98
C THR A 306 -5.45 16.64 -7.19
N PRO A 307 -6.06 16.10 -6.12
CA PRO A 307 -7.21 15.21 -6.27
C PRO A 307 -8.41 15.95 -6.87
N ILE A 308 -9.28 15.19 -7.53
CA ILE A 308 -10.65 15.62 -7.77
C ILE A 308 -11.42 15.46 -6.48
N ASN A 309 -12.30 16.41 -6.16
CA ASN A 309 -13.25 16.25 -5.08
C ASN A 309 -14.68 16.53 -5.56
N VAL A 310 -15.61 15.73 -5.06
CA VAL A 310 -17.04 15.93 -5.28
C VAL A 310 -17.79 15.68 -3.98
N THR A 311 -18.77 16.54 -3.70
CA THR A 311 -19.67 16.35 -2.57
C THR A 311 -20.88 15.56 -3.02
N VAL A 312 -21.20 14.48 -2.31
CA VAL A 312 -22.34 13.59 -2.54
C VAL A 312 -22.99 13.32 -1.19
N ASP A 313 -24.27 13.66 -1.03
CA ASP A 313 -25.06 13.44 0.21
C ASP A 313 -24.37 13.96 1.49
N GLY A 314 -23.66 15.08 1.40
CA GLY A 314 -22.98 15.71 2.54
C GLY A 314 -21.60 15.12 2.86
N TYR A 315 -21.15 14.12 2.13
CA TYR A 315 -19.80 13.57 2.18
C TYR A 315 -18.95 14.11 1.03
N THR A 316 -17.65 14.32 1.27
CA THR A 316 -16.71 14.71 0.20
C THR A 316 -15.85 13.53 -0.19
N LEU A 317 -16.00 13.08 -1.43
CA LEU A 317 -15.16 12.08 -2.07
C LEU A 317 -13.91 12.75 -2.66
N TYR A 318 -12.74 12.19 -2.38
CA TYR A 318 -11.46 12.54 -2.99
C TYR A 318 -10.92 11.37 -3.81
N VAL A 319 -10.58 11.61 -5.08
CA VAL A 319 -10.08 10.60 -6.01
C VAL A 319 -8.99 11.18 -6.93
N PRO A 320 -8.11 10.35 -7.52
CA PRO A 320 -7.16 10.83 -8.52
C PRO A 320 -7.86 11.34 -9.78
N GLY A 321 -7.23 12.31 -10.46
CA GLY A 321 -7.67 12.86 -11.72
C GLY A 321 -7.45 11.94 -12.94
N ALA A 322 -7.73 12.42 -14.15
CA ALA A 322 -7.36 11.75 -15.38
C ALA A 322 -5.82 11.58 -15.47
N PRO A 323 -5.31 10.50 -16.05
CA PRO A 323 -5.98 9.45 -16.81
C PRO A 323 -6.50 8.27 -15.96
N SER A 324 -6.70 8.46 -14.65
CA SER A 324 -7.22 7.41 -13.75
C SER A 324 -8.74 7.24 -13.85
N GLY A 325 -9.28 6.24 -13.11
CA GLY A 325 -10.72 5.98 -13.03
C GLY A 325 -11.52 6.95 -12.15
N GLY A 326 -10.84 7.84 -11.40
CA GLY A 326 -11.48 8.75 -10.46
C GLY A 326 -12.57 9.65 -11.05
N PRO A 327 -12.38 10.28 -12.23
CA PRO A 327 -13.42 11.08 -12.90
C PRO A 327 -14.71 10.30 -13.15
N VAL A 328 -14.60 9.05 -13.60
CA VAL A 328 -15.73 8.17 -13.87
C VAL A 328 -16.47 7.80 -12.59
N LEU A 329 -15.73 7.47 -11.53
CA LEU A 329 -16.29 7.19 -10.21
C LEU A 329 -17.07 8.41 -9.67
N ALA A 330 -16.48 9.61 -9.77
CA ALA A 330 -17.11 10.84 -9.34
C ALA A 330 -18.41 11.12 -10.13
N LEU A 331 -18.41 10.92 -11.43
CA LEU A 331 -19.59 11.08 -12.27
C LEU A 331 -20.70 10.08 -11.91
N ILE A 332 -20.36 8.79 -11.72
CA ILE A 332 -21.32 7.76 -11.29
C ILE A 332 -22.04 8.20 -10.03
N LEU A 333 -21.29 8.59 -8.98
CA LEU A 333 -21.87 8.97 -7.70
C LEU A 333 -22.74 10.24 -7.84
N LYS A 334 -22.35 11.22 -8.66
CA LYS A 334 -23.16 12.41 -8.93
C LYS A 334 -24.42 12.11 -9.73
N ILE A 335 -24.42 11.14 -10.63
CA ILE A 335 -25.64 10.68 -11.32
C ILE A 335 -26.58 10.04 -10.30
N LEU A 336 -26.06 9.16 -9.45
CA LEU A 336 -26.84 8.35 -8.50
C LEU A 336 -27.37 9.16 -7.31
N GLU A 337 -26.67 10.19 -6.87
CA GLU A 337 -27.10 11.12 -5.81
C GLU A 337 -28.52 11.62 -6.03
N GLY A 338 -28.86 11.99 -7.22
CA GLY A 338 -30.16 12.59 -7.53
C GLY A 338 -31.34 11.65 -7.57
N TYR A 339 -31.14 10.34 -7.39
CA TYR A 339 -32.23 9.39 -7.18
C TYR A 339 -32.65 9.28 -5.72
N ASN A 340 -31.86 9.90 -4.78
CA ASN A 340 -32.14 9.88 -3.36
C ASN A 340 -32.45 8.46 -2.84
N PHE A 341 -31.62 7.48 -3.18
CA PHE A 341 -31.82 6.11 -2.75
C PHE A 341 -31.96 6.01 -1.22
N SER A 342 -32.81 5.11 -0.77
CA SER A 342 -33.10 4.86 0.64
C SER A 342 -33.37 3.37 0.86
N ARG A 343 -33.61 2.94 2.12
CA ARG A 343 -34.06 1.57 2.42
C ARG A 343 -35.33 1.20 1.64
N GLU A 344 -36.20 2.17 1.38
CA GLU A 344 -37.42 1.99 0.60
C GLU A 344 -37.13 1.64 -0.86
N SER A 345 -36.02 2.14 -1.43
CA SER A 345 -35.59 1.84 -2.81
C SER A 345 -35.24 0.37 -3.05
N VAL A 346 -35.09 -0.42 -1.99
CA VAL A 346 -34.78 -1.86 -2.03
C VAL A 346 -35.73 -2.70 -1.18
N SER A 347 -36.91 -2.15 -0.81
CA SER A 347 -37.87 -2.80 0.09
C SER A 347 -38.63 -3.95 -0.58
N THR A 348 -38.94 -3.86 -1.87
CA THR A 348 -39.56 -4.92 -2.67
C THR A 348 -38.67 -5.37 -3.81
N GLN A 349 -39.00 -6.49 -4.45
CA GLN A 349 -38.25 -7.03 -5.58
C GLN A 349 -38.25 -6.06 -6.78
N GLU A 350 -39.39 -5.43 -7.06
CA GLU A 350 -39.56 -4.46 -8.15
C GLU A 350 -38.74 -3.20 -7.91
N LYS A 351 -38.78 -2.64 -6.69
CA LYS A 351 -37.99 -1.47 -6.32
C LYS A 351 -36.50 -1.78 -6.36
N LYS A 352 -36.11 -2.98 -5.89
CA LYS A 352 -34.73 -3.44 -5.98
C LYS A 352 -34.29 -3.55 -7.43
N ALA A 353 -35.09 -4.16 -8.31
CA ALA A 353 -34.79 -4.27 -9.72
C ALA A 353 -34.63 -2.89 -10.39
N LEU A 354 -35.51 -1.93 -10.09
CA LEU A 354 -35.43 -0.57 -10.58
C LEU A 354 -34.17 0.15 -10.08
N THR A 355 -33.81 -0.03 -8.82
CA THR A 355 -32.59 0.57 -8.25
C THR A 355 -31.34 0.06 -8.95
N TYR A 356 -31.22 -1.26 -9.14
CA TYR A 356 -30.08 -1.82 -9.89
C TYR A 356 -30.09 -1.41 -11.37
N HIS A 357 -31.25 -1.33 -11.98
CA HIS A 357 -31.37 -0.83 -13.36
C HIS A 357 -30.78 0.58 -13.48
N ARG A 358 -31.15 1.51 -12.59
CA ARG A 358 -30.62 2.88 -12.56
C ARG A 358 -29.12 2.92 -12.31
N ILE A 359 -28.60 2.06 -11.44
CA ILE A 359 -27.15 1.93 -11.16
C ILE A 359 -26.42 1.48 -12.42
N ILE A 360 -26.92 0.43 -13.11
CA ILE A 360 -26.30 -0.10 -14.33
C ILE A 360 -26.32 0.93 -15.45
N GLU A 361 -27.44 1.64 -15.65
CA GLU A 361 -27.55 2.69 -16.65
C GLU A 361 -26.59 3.86 -16.36
N ALA A 362 -26.44 4.26 -15.08
CA ALA A 362 -25.46 5.26 -14.67
C ALA A 362 -24.02 4.81 -14.99
N PHE A 363 -23.70 3.53 -14.80
CA PHE A 363 -22.40 2.97 -15.19
C PHE A 363 -22.15 3.11 -16.69
N LYS A 364 -23.11 2.71 -17.52
CA LYS A 364 -22.97 2.77 -18.98
C LYS A 364 -22.70 4.21 -19.47
N PHE A 365 -23.48 5.19 -18.99
CA PHE A 365 -23.25 6.58 -19.35
C PHE A 365 -21.90 7.12 -18.87
N ALA A 366 -21.50 6.78 -17.64
CA ALA A 366 -20.24 7.26 -17.09
C ALA A 366 -19.02 6.64 -17.79
N PHE A 367 -19.10 5.36 -18.17
CA PHE A 367 -18.05 4.72 -18.98
C PHE A 367 -18.02 5.28 -20.40
N ALA A 368 -19.17 5.66 -20.98
CA ALA A 368 -19.20 6.34 -22.26
C ALA A 368 -18.50 7.71 -22.17
N GLU A 369 -18.75 8.49 -21.13
CA GLU A 369 -18.06 9.77 -20.91
C GLU A 369 -16.55 9.60 -20.69
N ARG A 370 -16.07 8.44 -20.19
CA ARG A 370 -14.63 8.14 -20.11
C ARG A 370 -13.96 8.20 -21.49
N SER A 371 -14.65 7.77 -22.55
CA SER A 371 -14.16 7.84 -23.94
C SER A 371 -14.02 9.27 -24.45
N ASN A 372 -14.60 10.25 -23.75
CA ASN A 372 -14.55 11.67 -24.08
C ASN A 372 -13.48 12.44 -23.26
N LEU A 373 -12.82 11.78 -22.27
CA LEU A 373 -11.77 12.40 -21.49
C LEU A 373 -10.53 12.64 -22.35
N GLU A 374 -10.04 13.86 -22.32
CA GLU A 374 -8.77 14.22 -22.92
C GLU A 374 -7.62 13.78 -22.01
N TYR A 375 -6.47 13.47 -22.60
CA TYR A 375 -5.25 13.28 -21.82
C TYR A 375 -4.87 14.61 -21.14
N PRO A 376 -4.62 14.64 -19.83
CA PRO A 376 -4.31 15.89 -19.12
C PRO A 376 -2.98 16.46 -19.63
N THR A 377 -3.02 17.61 -20.29
CA THR A 377 -1.85 18.38 -20.71
C THR A 377 -1.41 19.39 -19.65
N SER A 378 -2.28 19.69 -18.69
CA SER A 378 -2.02 20.57 -17.55
C SER A 378 -2.56 19.93 -16.27
N ARG A 379 -2.22 20.52 -15.11
CA ARG A 379 -2.80 20.14 -13.80
C ARG A 379 -4.24 20.63 -13.61
N ASP A 380 -4.87 21.12 -14.64
CA ASP A 380 -6.21 21.67 -14.61
C ASP A 380 -7.27 20.57 -14.76
N ASN A 381 -8.21 20.52 -13.84
CA ASN A 381 -9.32 19.58 -13.80
C ASN A 381 -10.58 20.10 -14.53
N THR A 382 -10.49 21.18 -15.31
CA THR A 382 -11.65 21.82 -15.97
C THR A 382 -12.45 20.84 -16.79
N LYS A 383 -11.82 20.03 -17.65
CA LYS A 383 -12.49 19.03 -18.49
C LYS A 383 -13.18 17.94 -17.66
N VAL A 384 -12.57 17.56 -16.55
CA VAL A 384 -13.17 16.60 -15.61
C VAL A 384 -14.39 17.21 -14.92
N ASN A 385 -14.31 18.48 -14.50
CA ASN A 385 -15.44 19.17 -13.90
C ASN A 385 -16.59 19.37 -14.89
N GLU A 386 -16.30 19.68 -16.16
CA GLU A 386 -17.29 19.71 -17.25
C GLU A 386 -17.98 18.35 -17.41
N MET A 387 -17.22 17.24 -17.39
CA MET A 387 -17.76 15.88 -17.45
C MET A 387 -18.69 15.61 -16.26
N ILE A 388 -18.27 15.90 -15.04
CA ILE A 388 -19.06 15.66 -13.81
C ILE A 388 -20.34 16.52 -13.81
N SER A 389 -20.30 17.74 -14.34
CA SER A 389 -21.48 18.64 -14.43
C SER A 389 -22.62 18.07 -15.27
N LYS A 390 -22.34 17.12 -16.17
CA LYS A 390 -23.35 16.43 -16.99
C LYS A 390 -24.25 15.48 -16.20
N ALA A 391 -23.96 15.19 -14.94
CA ALA A 391 -24.67 14.18 -14.13
C ALA A 391 -26.21 14.35 -14.17
N SER A 392 -26.71 15.58 -14.00
CA SER A 392 -28.16 15.86 -14.05
C SER A 392 -28.77 15.62 -15.44
N SER A 393 -28.08 16.00 -16.51
CA SER A 393 -28.55 15.80 -17.88
C SER A 393 -28.53 14.31 -18.28
N ILE A 394 -27.52 13.57 -17.82
CA ILE A 394 -27.43 12.11 -18.00
C ILE A 394 -28.59 11.42 -17.28
N ARG A 395 -28.87 11.77 -16.04
CA ARG A 395 -29.98 11.19 -15.26
C ARG A 395 -31.31 11.32 -15.99
N LYS A 396 -31.57 12.44 -16.64
CA LYS A 396 -32.79 12.66 -17.45
C LYS A 396 -32.89 11.76 -18.69
N LYS A 397 -31.78 11.20 -19.16
CA LYS A 397 -31.74 10.25 -20.29
C LYS A 397 -31.99 8.80 -19.85
N ILE A 398 -31.78 8.47 -18.57
CA ILE A 398 -31.99 7.13 -18.05
C ILE A 398 -33.50 6.86 -18.00
N SER A 399 -33.94 5.85 -18.77
CA SER A 399 -35.32 5.36 -18.72
C SER A 399 -35.47 4.32 -17.62
N ASP A 400 -36.52 4.42 -16.80
CA ASP A 400 -36.82 3.45 -15.75
C ASP A 400 -37.39 2.13 -16.29
N SER A 401 -37.88 2.09 -17.55
CA SER A 401 -38.61 0.96 -18.13
C SER A 401 -37.79 0.09 -19.08
N HIS A 402 -36.68 0.60 -19.62
CA HIS A 402 -35.89 -0.14 -20.59
C HIS A 402 -34.43 0.34 -20.66
N THR A 403 -33.57 -0.55 -21.11
CA THR A 403 -32.18 -0.25 -21.47
C THR A 403 -32.05 -0.09 -22.99
N ASN A 404 -31.23 0.85 -23.45
CA ASN A 404 -30.98 1.01 -24.88
C ASN A 404 -29.93 -0.02 -25.36
N LYS A 405 -30.22 -0.63 -26.52
CA LYS A 405 -29.29 -1.61 -27.15
C LYS A 405 -28.24 -0.92 -28.05
N ARG A 406 -28.40 0.35 -28.34
CA ARG A 406 -27.50 1.10 -29.22
C ARG A 406 -26.40 1.75 -28.40
N ILE A 407 -25.16 1.49 -28.77
CA ILE A 407 -23.97 2.02 -28.09
C ILE A 407 -23.88 3.55 -28.21
N ASP A 408 -24.22 4.09 -29.35
CA ASP A 408 -24.23 5.53 -29.63
C ASP A 408 -25.21 6.32 -28.75
N TYR A 409 -26.30 5.68 -28.28
CA TYR A 409 -27.22 6.27 -27.30
C TYR A 409 -26.53 6.75 -26.04
N TYR A 410 -25.54 5.99 -25.58
CA TYR A 410 -24.76 6.33 -24.37
C TYR A 410 -23.67 7.37 -24.64
N GLY A 411 -23.31 7.60 -25.90
CA GLY A 411 -22.34 8.59 -26.33
C GLY A 411 -20.89 8.09 -26.32
N ILE A 412 -20.67 6.77 -26.40
CA ILE A 412 -19.33 6.16 -26.54
C ILE A 412 -18.76 6.55 -27.89
N LYS A 413 -17.55 7.14 -27.90
CA LYS A 413 -16.87 7.57 -29.13
C LYS A 413 -15.77 6.62 -29.57
N CYS A 414 -15.14 5.94 -28.64
CA CYS A 414 -13.99 5.09 -28.91
C CYS A 414 -13.84 4.03 -27.82
N LEU A 415 -13.07 2.98 -28.08
CA LEU A 415 -12.77 1.91 -27.12
C LEU A 415 -11.44 2.16 -26.40
N LEU A 416 -11.45 1.95 -25.08
CA LEU A 416 -10.26 1.93 -24.25
C LEU A 416 -9.92 0.48 -23.91
N PRO A 417 -8.66 0.05 -24.06
CA PRO A 417 -8.23 -1.27 -23.64
C PRO A 417 -8.42 -1.48 -22.12
N GLY A 418 -8.51 -2.73 -21.70
CA GLY A 418 -8.57 -3.08 -20.27
C GLY A 418 -8.01 -4.47 -20.02
N GLN A 419 -7.05 -4.57 -19.11
CA GLN A 419 -6.44 -5.82 -18.62
C GLN A 419 -6.75 -5.99 -17.14
N GLY A 420 -6.59 -7.19 -16.58
CA GLY A 420 -7.08 -7.51 -15.26
C GLY A 420 -6.06 -8.11 -14.29
N GLY A 421 -5.23 -7.31 -13.67
CA GLY A 421 -4.39 -7.70 -12.53
C GLY A 421 -4.07 -6.45 -11.72
N THR A 422 -4.49 -6.40 -10.45
CA THR A 422 -4.36 -5.21 -9.62
C THR A 422 -4.51 -5.63 -8.17
N SER A 423 -3.94 -4.88 -7.24
CA SER A 423 -4.19 -5.02 -5.81
C SER A 423 -4.51 -3.66 -5.19
N HIS A 424 -5.31 -3.69 -4.13
CA HIS A 424 -5.73 -2.52 -3.40
C HIS A 424 -5.39 -2.61 -1.91
N LEU A 425 -5.15 -1.43 -1.31
CA LEU A 425 -4.86 -1.24 0.11
C LEU A 425 -5.58 0.00 0.63
N SER A 426 -6.25 -0.13 1.76
CA SER A 426 -6.89 0.95 2.52
C SER A 426 -6.34 0.99 3.95
N ILE A 427 -5.91 2.18 4.40
CA ILE A 427 -5.41 2.41 5.76
C ILE A 427 -6.09 3.62 6.38
N VAL A 428 -6.47 3.46 7.65
CA VAL A 428 -6.76 4.57 8.57
C VAL A 428 -5.80 4.43 9.76
N ALA A 429 -5.03 5.48 10.02
CA ALA A 429 -4.06 5.48 11.12
C ALA A 429 -4.66 6.07 12.41
N PRO A 430 -4.04 5.81 13.59
CA PRO A 430 -4.54 6.29 14.87
C PRO A 430 -4.65 7.83 14.96
N ASP A 431 -3.83 8.55 14.21
CA ASP A 431 -3.80 10.02 14.14
C ASP A 431 -4.86 10.61 13.17
N GLY A 432 -5.74 9.77 12.62
CA GLY A 432 -6.77 10.15 11.65
C GLY A 432 -6.28 10.32 10.22
N ASN A 433 -4.97 10.16 9.95
CA ASN A 433 -4.44 10.12 8.60
C ASN A 433 -4.95 8.87 7.87
N ALA A 434 -5.14 8.99 6.57
CA ALA A 434 -5.64 7.88 5.77
C ALA A 434 -4.89 7.75 4.44
N VAL A 435 -4.78 6.51 3.96
CA VAL A 435 -4.16 6.17 2.68
C VAL A 435 -5.04 5.17 1.95
N SER A 436 -5.40 5.51 0.72
CA SER A 436 -5.98 4.60 -0.27
C SER A 436 -4.98 4.44 -1.40
N VAL A 437 -4.60 3.23 -1.74
CA VAL A 437 -3.61 3.00 -2.81
C VAL A 437 -3.95 1.77 -3.64
N THR A 438 -3.81 1.91 -4.94
CA THR A 438 -4.01 0.84 -5.91
C THR A 438 -2.73 0.68 -6.72
N SER A 439 -2.22 -0.55 -6.81
CA SER A 439 -0.99 -0.90 -7.51
C SER A 439 -1.21 -2.04 -8.50
N THR A 440 -0.47 -2.05 -9.61
CA THR A 440 -0.65 -3.01 -10.70
C THR A 440 0.65 -3.28 -11.47
N ILE A 441 0.73 -4.47 -12.05
CA ILE A 441 1.60 -4.81 -13.19
C ILE A 441 0.78 -5.02 -14.46
N ASN A 442 -0.47 -4.57 -14.50
CA ASN A 442 -1.51 -4.72 -15.52
C ASN A 442 -2.07 -6.15 -15.60
N GLY A 443 -1.69 -6.98 -16.57
CA GLY A 443 -2.17 -8.35 -16.69
C GLY A 443 -1.70 -9.27 -15.55
N ARG A 444 -2.35 -10.44 -15.39
CA ARG A 444 -1.83 -11.45 -14.45
C ARG A 444 -0.44 -11.88 -14.87
N PHE A 445 0.54 -11.78 -13.96
CA PHE A 445 1.99 -11.95 -14.19
C PHE A 445 2.57 -10.95 -15.20
N GLY A 446 1.89 -9.82 -15.43
CA GLY A 446 2.34 -8.73 -16.29
C GLY A 446 2.70 -9.21 -17.70
N SER A 447 3.93 -8.93 -18.12
CA SER A 447 4.48 -9.34 -19.42
C SER A 447 4.89 -10.82 -19.50
N PHE A 448 4.73 -11.60 -18.46
CA PHE A 448 5.34 -12.94 -18.28
C PHE A 448 6.88 -12.92 -18.32
N VAL A 449 7.50 -11.76 -18.24
CA VAL A 449 8.94 -11.59 -18.12
C VAL A 449 9.32 -11.40 -16.66
N ARG A 450 10.16 -12.27 -16.13
CA ARG A 450 10.73 -12.14 -14.79
C ARG A 450 12.26 -12.18 -14.90
N SER A 451 12.95 -11.17 -14.35
CA SER A 451 14.41 -11.21 -14.29
C SER A 451 14.90 -12.39 -13.47
N ASN A 452 15.81 -13.17 -14.04
CA ASN A 452 16.45 -14.29 -13.35
C ASN A 452 17.58 -13.84 -12.40
N VAL A 453 17.95 -12.54 -12.43
CA VAL A 453 18.95 -11.93 -11.55
C VAL A 453 18.25 -11.23 -10.38
N THR A 454 17.39 -10.26 -10.66
CA THR A 454 16.72 -9.44 -9.64
C THR A 454 15.44 -10.07 -9.09
N GLY A 455 14.84 -11.02 -9.81
CA GLY A 455 13.55 -11.61 -9.43
C GLY A 455 12.34 -10.71 -9.69
N ILE A 456 12.51 -9.55 -10.31
CA ILE A 456 11.42 -8.62 -10.64
C ILE A 456 10.55 -9.22 -11.74
N ILE A 457 9.23 -9.20 -11.53
CA ILE A 457 8.22 -9.48 -12.56
C ILE A 457 7.84 -8.15 -13.17
N PHE A 458 7.94 -8.04 -14.49
CA PHE A 458 7.67 -6.78 -15.20
C PHE A 458 6.22 -6.68 -15.64
N ASN A 459 5.72 -5.45 -15.60
CA ASN A 459 4.40 -5.08 -16.09
C ASN A 459 4.25 -5.36 -17.60
N ASN A 460 3.00 -5.36 -18.08
CA ASN A 460 2.68 -5.29 -19.51
C ASN A 460 1.82 -4.05 -19.83
N GLN A 461 2.21 -2.89 -19.27
CA GLN A 461 1.40 -1.70 -19.25
C GLN A 461 1.27 -1.01 -20.62
N MET A 462 2.17 -1.33 -21.58
CA MET A 462 2.05 -0.86 -22.96
C MET A 462 0.75 -1.35 -23.62
N ALA A 463 0.21 -2.50 -23.19
CA ALA A 463 -1.05 -3.04 -23.68
C ALA A 463 -2.31 -2.21 -23.28
N ASP A 464 -2.17 -1.26 -22.36
CA ASP A 464 -3.24 -0.33 -21.98
C ASP A 464 -3.31 0.91 -22.89
N PHE A 465 -2.34 1.12 -23.77
CA PHE A 465 -2.47 2.13 -24.83
C PHE A 465 -3.38 1.64 -25.95
N SER A 466 -4.13 2.58 -26.55
CA SER A 466 -4.95 2.29 -27.72
C SER A 466 -4.09 2.11 -28.96
N GLN A 467 -4.41 1.11 -29.78
CA GLN A 467 -3.71 0.83 -31.05
C GLN A 467 -4.30 1.64 -32.20
N HIS A 468 -3.52 1.92 -33.22
CA HIS A 468 -3.97 2.69 -34.38
C HIS A 468 -4.94 1.95 -35.32
N GLU A 469 -4.85 0.61 -35.33
CA GLU A 469 -5.70 -0.26 -36.14
C GLU A 469 -6.44 -1.24 -35.25
N ASP A 470 -7.74 -1.11 -35.17
CA ASP A 470 -8.63 -2.07 -34.53
C ASP A 470 -9.85 -2.27 -35.45
N ASN A 471 -10.10 -3.53 -35.82
CA ASN A 471 -11.23 -3.94 -36.67
C ASN A 471 -12.59 -3.90 -35.94
N ASN A 472 -12.65 -3.22 -34.79
CA ASN A 472 -13.83 -3.10 -33.96
C ASN A 472 -14.83 -2.08 -34.53
N ARG A 473 -16.09 -2.19 -34.12
CA ARG A 473 -17.19 -1.27 -34.52
C ARG A 473 -16.97 0.19 -34.13
N LEU A 474 -16.13 0.46 -33.12
CA LEU A 474 -15.74 1.78 -32.65
C LEU A 474 -14.23 1.97 -32.84
N PRO A 475 -13.78 3.18 -33.20
CA PRO A 475 -12.36 3.46 -33.34
C PRO A 475 -11.65 3.39 -31.99
N PRO A 476 -10.34 3.14 -31.95
CA PRO A 476 -9.54 3.28 -30.75
C PRO A 476 -9.47 4.75 -30.31
N CYS A 477 -9.29 4.97 -29.00
CA CYS A 477 -9.25 6.31 -28.41
C CYS A 477 -7.90 7.01 -28.71
N SER A 478 -7.90 7.99 -29.61
CA SER A 478 -6.67 8.72 -29.99
C SER A 478 -6.00 9.44 -28.81
N GLN A 479 -6.77 9.89 -27.83
CA GLN A 479 -6.24 10.48 -26.60
C GLN A 479 -5.48 9.49 -25.69
N ASN A 480 -5.55 8.20 -26.00
CA ASN A 480 -4.81 7.14 -25.32
C ASN A 480 -3.75 6.48 -26.22
N TYR A 481 -3.42 7.09 -27.37
CA TYR A 481 -2.31 6.59 -28.19
C TYR A 481 -0.99 6.73 -27.46
N VAL A 482 -0.10 5.77 -27.71
CA VAL A 482 1.23 5.77 -27.13
C VAL A 482 2.01 7.02 -27.55
N GLN A 483 2.70 7.62 -26.61
CA GLN A 483 3.67 8.70 -26.80
C GLN A 483 4.76 8.59 -25.72
N PRO A 484 6.02 8.92 -26.04
CA PRO A 484 7.10 8.90 -25.08
C PRO A 484 6.77 9.61 -23.76
N GLY A 485 7.03 8.96 -22.64
CA GLY A 485 6.77 9.50 -21.29
C GLY A 485 5.28 9.59 -20.89
N ARG A 486 4.34 9.20 -21.76
CA ARG A 486 2.91 9.21 -21.47
C ARG A 486 2.52 8.01 -20.59
N ARG A 487 1.56 8.24 -19.67
CA ARG A 487 0.89 7.20 -18.89
C ARG A 487 -0.37 6.73 -19.59
N PRO A 488 -0.62 5.42 -19.74
CA PRO A 488 -1.88 4.95 -20.31
C PRO A 488 -3.06 5.20 -19.37
N PHE A 489 -4.28 5.27 -19.92
CA PHE A 489 -5.49 5.34 -19.10
C PHE A 489 -5.59 4.16 -18.14
N SER A 490 -6.14 4.42 -16.95
CA SER A 490 -6.30 3.43 -15.88
C SER A 490 -7.72 3.42 -15.33
N ALA A 491 -8.15 2.26 -14.84
CA ALA A 491 -9.37 2.16 -14.01
C ALA A 491 -9.09 2.36 -12.51
N MET A 492 -7.83 2.43 -12.09
CA MET A 492 -7.47 2.64 -10.69
C MET A 492 -8.15 3.92 -10.16
N SER A 493 -8.85 3.80 -9.04
CA SER A 493 -9.61 4.88 -8.41
C SER A 493 -9.57 4.80 -6.90
N PRO A 494 -8.35 4.80 -6.29
CA PRO A 494 -8.23 4.80 -4.84
C PRO A 494 -8.90 6.06 -4.26
N ALA A 495 -9.86 5.88 -3.35
CA ALA A 495 -10.75 6.92 -2.88
C ALA A 495 -10.70 7.09 -1.37
N ILE A 496 -10.85 8.33 -0.90
CA ILE A 496 -11.05 8.69 0.50
C ILE A 496 -12.31 9.53 0.60
N ILE A 497 -13.20 9.17 1.52
CA ILE A 497 -14.46 9.87 1.76
C ILE A 497 -14.39 10.49 3.15
N LEU A 498 -14.62 11.81 3.22
CA LEU A 498 -14.66 12.60 4.44
C LEU A 498 -16.08 13.06 4.72
N ASP A 499 -16.42 13.22 6.01
CA ASP A 499 -17.66 13.90 6.42
C ASP A 499 -17.50 15.42 6.41
N LYS A 500 -18.59 16.12 6.79
CA LYS A 500 -18.61 17.60 6.92
C LYS A 500 -17.59 18.15 7.91
N ASP A 501 -17.20 17.34 8.90
CA ASP A 501 -16.21 17.72 9.93
C ASP A 501 -14.79 17.31 9.51
N LYS A 502 -14.59 16.94 8.23
CA LYS A 502 -13.32 16.45 7.66
C LYS A 502 -12.78 15.18 8.31
N LYS A 503 -13.64 14.39 8.97
CA LYS A 503 -13.24 13.08 9.50
C LYS A 503 -13.38 12.01 8.43
N VAL A 504 -12.42 11.07 8.41
CA VAL A 504 -12.46 9.92 7.49
C VAL A 504 -13.66 9.04 7.81
N LYS A 505 -14.51 8.85 6.82
CA LYS A 505 -15.65 7.92 6.87
C LYS A 505 -15.36 6.63 6.17
N MET A 506 -14.63 6.70 5.05
CA MET A 506 -14.29 5.51 4.29
C MET A 506 -12.98 5.72 3.55
N VAL A 507 -12.19 4.68 3.49
CA VAL A 507 -11.05 4.52 2.60
C VAL A 507 -11.33 3.30 1.75
N VAL A 508 -11.42 3.47 0.44
CA VAL A 508 -11.94 2.44 -0.46
C VAL A 508 -11.27 2.46 -1.81
N GLY A 509 -11.24 1.31 -2.43
CA GLY A 509 -10.87 1.06 -3.80
C GLY A 509 -11.02 -0.43 -4.08
N ALA A 510 -10.67 -0.84 -5.27
CA ALA A 510 -10.87 -2.21 -5.69
C ALA A 510 -9.77 -2.67 -6.64
N SER A 511 -9.80 -3.95 -6.98
CA SER A 511 -8.99 -4.59 -8.02
C SER A 511 -9.88 -5.23 -9.10
N GLY A 512 -9.34 -5.53 -10.29
CA GLY A 512 -10.06 -6.24 -11.34
C GLY A 512 -10.45 -5.43 -12.57
N SER A 513 -9.52 -4.63 -13.12
CA SER A 513 -9.70 -3.86 -14.38
C SER A 513 -10.84 -2.83 -14.29
N SER A 514 -11.71 -2.74 -15.29
CA SER A 514 -12.86 -1.82 -15.30
C SER A 514 -13.82 -2.00 -14.13
N ARG A 515 -13.87 -3.19 -13.51
CA ARG A 515 -14.66 -3.48 -12.31
C ARG A 515 -14.25 -2.67 -11.09
N ILE A 516 -13.01 -2.15 -11.05
CA ILE A 516 -12.50 -1.28 -9.97
C ILE A 516 -13.47 -0.12 -9.73
N ILE A 517 -13.85 0.58 -10.81
CA ILE A 517 -14.69 1.79 -10.72
C ILE A 517 -16.08 1.44 -10.21
N THR A 518 -16.69 0.39 -10.77
CA THR A 518 -18.07 -0.01 -10.40
C THR A 518 -18.15 -0.59 -9.00
N ALA A 519 -17.16 -1.39 -8.58
CA ALA A 519 -17.08 -1.92 -7.22
C ALA A 519 -16.90 -0.79 -6.19
N THR A 520 -15.94 0.11 -6.44
CA THR A 520 -15.72 1.27 -5.56
C THR A 520 -16.97 2.16 -5.47
N ALA A 521 -17.72 2.32 -6.58
CA ALA A 521 -18.97 3.07 -6.58
C ALA A 521 -20.05 2.39 -5.72
N LEU A 522 -20.21 1.07 -5.82
CA LEU A 522 -21.18 0.31 -5.02
C LEU A 522 -20.85 0.36 -3.52
N ASP A 523 -19.57 0.20 -3.15
CA ASP A 523 -19.15 0.30 -1.75
C ASP A 523 -19.36 1.72 -1.21
N SER A 524 -19.07 2.74 -2.02
CA SER A 524 -19.31 4.15 -1.65
C SER A 524 -20.80 4.43 -1.43
N LEU A 525 -21.70 3.88 -2.27
CA LEU A 525 -23.16 3.99 -2.09
C LEU A 525 -23.64 3.28 -0.81
N ALA A 526 -23.03 2.15 -0.47
CA ALA A 526 -23.38 1.43 0.75
C ALA A 526 -23.06 2.24 2.02
N LEU A 527 -21.99 3.07 2.01
CA LEU A 527 -21.66 3.97 3.12
C LEU A 527 -22.70 5.06 3.33
N MET A 528 -23.26 5.62 2.27
CA MET A 528 -24.18 6.76 2.31
C MET A 528 -25.53 6.41 2.95
N ASP A 529 -25.57 5.38 3.76
CA ASP A 529 -26.62 4.89 4.70
C ASP A 529 -27.98 4.55 4.10
N ARG A 530 -28.09 4.58 2.76
CA ARG A 530 -29.40 4.47 2.13
C ARG A 530 -29.74 3.04 1.69
N ILE A 531 -28.72 2.10 1.61
CA ILE A 531 -28.92 0.77 1.04
C ILE A 531 -28.12 -0.34 1.77
N LYS A 532 -27.54 -0.06 2.92
CA LYS A 532 -26.46 -0.82 3.61
C LYS A 532 -26.68 -2.32 3.83
N GLU A 533 -27.90 -2.80 3.99
CA GLU A 533 -28.13 -4.19 4.40
C GLU A 533 -28.46 -5.18 3.26
N ARG A 534 -28.64 -4.71 2.03
CA ARG A 534 -29.16 -5.55 0.93
C ARG A 534 -28.34 -5.53 -0.38
N LEU A 535 -27.31 -4.70 -0.51
CA LEU A 535 -26.44 -4.69 -1.70
C LEU A 535 -25.41 -5.83 -1.71
N TYR A 536 -25.06 -6.40 -0.54
CA TYR A 536 -24.05 -7.44 -0.41
C TYR A 536 -24.44 -8.83 -0.95
N HIS A 537 -25.66 -9.02 -1.41
CA HIS A 537 -26.15 -10.31 -1.93
C HIS A 537 -26.28 -10.37 -3.46
N VAL A 538 -25.68 -9.42 -4.19
CA VAL A 538 -25.63 -9.52 -5.65
C VAL A 538 -24.35 -10.26 -6.04
N PRO A 539 -24.45 -11.41 -6.71
CA PRO A 539 -23.29 -12.06 -7.29
C PRO A 539 -22.59 -11.07 -8.24
N PHE A 540 -21.31 -10.85 -8.06
CA PHE A 540 -20.47 -9.99 -8.92
C PHE A 540 -20.40 -10.47 -10.39
N ASP A 541 -21.06 -11.60 -10.71
CA ASP A 541 -21.09 -12.23 -12.04
C ASP A 541 -21.99 -11.49 -13.06
N PHE A 542 -22.70 -10.44 -12.65
CA PHE A 542 -23.54 -9.62 -13.56
C PHE A 542 -22.79 -8.56 -14.39
N ILE A 543 -21.45 -8.46 -14.25
CA ILE A 543 -20.62 -7.47 -14.94
C ILE A 543 -20.11 -7.89 -16.36
N PRO A 544 -20.28 -9.11 -16.88
CA PRO A 544 -19.90 -9.44 -18.26
C PRO A 544 -20.60 -8.59 -19.32
N LEU A 545 -21.75 -7.97 -19.00
CA LEU A 545 -22.51 -7.12 -19.94
C LEU A 545 -21.82 -5.80 -20.30
N LEU A 546 -20.77 -5.36 -19.57
CA LEU A 546 -20.01 -4.16 -19.88
C LEU A 546 -18.79 -4.43 -20.79
N GLN A 547 -18.41 -5.68 -20.98
CA GLN A 547 -17.33 -6.08 -21.90
C GLN A 547 -17.83 -6.35 -23.33
N SER A 548 -19.14 -6.44 -23.54
CA SER A 548 -19.78 -6.65 -24.85
C SER A 548 -20.47 -5.38 -25.39
N VAL A 549 -20.22 -4.24 -24.77
CA VAL A 549 -20.69 -2.92 -25.24
C VAL A 549 -19.51 -2.12 -25.74
#